data_d38ea39e36aff4195832d26821795390
#
_entry.id   d38ea39e36aff4195832d26821795390
#
_cell.length_a   1.000
_cell.length_b   1.000
_cell.length_c   1.000
_cell.angle_alpha   90.00
_cell.angle_beta   90.00
_cell.angle_gamma   90.00
#
_symmetry.space_group_name_H-M   'P 1'
#
loop_
_entity.id
_entity.type
_entity.pdbx_description
1 polymer ?
#
loop_
_entity_poly.entity_id
_entity_poly.type
_entity_poly.pdbx_seq_one_letter_code
_entity_poly.pdbx_strand_id
1 'polypeptide(L)'
;MKKVFAKSRLLSIIATMLLVLCLTACGSQNGGDTKTPEVATPPDLTGEWVQSNSDSKESYQAATISGDTIEIYWVNTDSESKSLYWAGTFVAPEAPDEPYTWESVNDKEKTDSALLASGDDTKTFTYEKGEISYEASALGTTKTVRLEKAK
;
A
#
# COMPACT_ATOMS: atom_id res chain seq x y z
N MET A 1 34.64 58.62 -17.32
CA MET A 1 36.12 58.50 -17.52
C MET A 1 36.39 57.01 -17.65
N LYS A 2 36.65 56.65 -18.85
CA LYS A 2 37.92 56.06 -19.33
C LYS A 2 38.22 54.71 -18.67
N LYS A 3 38.08 53.70 -19.42
CA LYS A 3 38.97 53.04 -20.40
C LYS A 3 39.60 51.81 -19.78
N VAL A 4 39.80 50.68 -20.27
CA VAL A 4 39.91 50.13 -21.65
C VAL A 4 40.83 48.90 -21.55
N PHE A 5 40.52 47.86 -22.32
CA PHE A 5 41.41 46.92 -22.99
C PHE A 5 42.27 45.95 -22.15
N ALA A 6 42.63 44.81 -22.50
CA ALA A 6 42.71 44.10 -23.80
C ALA A 6 43.04 42.62 -23.49
N LYS A 7 42.49 41.70 -24.23
CA LYS A 7 43.15 40.96 -25.32
C LYS A 7 44.46 40.25 -24.98
N SER A 8 44.47 38.95 -25.20
CA SER A 8 45.37 38.30 -26.17
C SER A 8 45.45 36.82 -25.84
N ARG A 9 44.97 35.94 -26.68
CA ARG A 9 45.68 35.25 -27.74
C ARG A 9 46.89 34.45 -27.20
N LEU A 10 47.17 33.24 -27.47
CA LEU A 10 47.16 32.46 -28.72
C LEU A 10 47.62 31.04 -28.41
N LEU A 11 47.02 30.09 -29.06
CA LEU A 11 47.61 29.03 -29.84
C LEU A 11 48.80 28.23 -29.30
N SER A 12 48.71 26.96 -29.30
CA SER A 12 49.30 26.05 -30.28
C SER A 12 49.34 24.64 -29.74
N ILE A 13 48.65 23.69 -30.27
CA ILE A 13 49.04 22.70 -31.31
C ILE A 13 50.18 21.79 -30.86
N ILE A 14 49.92 20.52 -31.00
CA ILE A 14 50.65 19.35 -31.47
C ILE A 14 50.37 18.18 -30.55
N ALA A 15 49.47 17.28 -30.87
CA ALA A 15 49.59 16.09 -31.67
C ALA A 15 50.84 15.25 -31.36
N THR A 16 50.59 14.11 -30.75
CA THR A 16 51.23 12.84 -31.09
C THR A 16 50.50 11.69 -30.37
N MET A 17 49.77 11.00 -31.05
CA MET A 17 49.67 9.61 -31.41
C MET A 17 50.69 8.72 -30.70
N LEU A 18 50.22 7.86 -29.82
CA LEU A 18 50.79 6.54 -29.61
C LEU A 18 49.72 5.52 -29.28
N LEU A 19 49.50 4.72 -30.25
CA LEU A 19 48.76 3.49 -30.28
C LEU A 19 49.51 2.45 -29.43
N VAL A 20 48.88 1.94 -28.38
CA VAL A 20 49.27 0.65 -27.81
C VAL A 20 48.04 -0.19 -27.64
N LEU A 21 47.88 -1.14 -28.55
CA LEU A 21 47.05 -2.32 -28.34
C LEU A 21 47.62 -3.12 -27.17
N CYS A 22 46.80 -3.39 -26.20
CA CYS A 22 46.93 -4.59 -25.42
C CYS A 22 45.56 -5.28 -25.35
N LEU A 23 45.44 -6.25 -26.21
CA LEU A 23 44.47 -7.33 -26.12
C LEU A 23 44.78 -8.21 -24.88
N THR A 24 43.73 -8.82 -24.41
CA THR A 24 43.65 -9.97 -23.55
C THR A 24 43.42 -9.70 -22.06
N ALA A 25 42.18 -9.83 -21.66
CA ALA A 25 41.85 -10.77 -20.62
C ALA A 25 40.39 -11.16 -20.77
N CYS A 26 40.12 -12.31 -21.30
CA CYS A 26 38.93 -13.09 -20.97
C CYS A 26 38.95 -13.31 -19.47
N GLY A 27 37.87 -12.97 -18.81
CA GLY A 27 37.71 -13.23 -17.40
C GLY A 27 36.26 -13.00 -16.96
N SER A 28 35.51 -14.06 -16.93
CA SER A 28 34.26 -14.28 -16.16
C SER A 28 33.14 -13.26 -16.39
N GLN A 29 32.21 -13.66 -17.21
CA GLN A 29 30.82 -13.25 -17.11
C GLN A 29 30.30 -13.62 -15.70
N ASN A 30 30.29 -12.65 -14.79
CA ASN A 30 29.32 -12.63 -13.73
C ASN A 30 28.25 -11.67 -14.24
N GLY A 31 27.16 -12.23 -14.75
CA GLY A 31 25.92 -11.52 -15.01
C GLY A 31 25.43 -10.93 -13.69
N GLY A 32 25.85 -9.73 -13.39
CA GLY A 32 25.20 -8.89 -12.44
C GLY A 32 23.86 -8.49 -13.08
N ASP A 33 22.79 -9.19 -12.74
CA ASP A 33 21.45 -8.68 -12.92
C ASP A 33 21.39 -7.33 -12.18
N THR A 34 21.56 -6.28 -12.93
CA THR A 34 21.21 -4.94 -12.47
C THR A 34 19.68 -4.94 -12.45
N LYS A 35 19.08 -5.45 -11.38
CA LYS A 35 17.67 -5.18 -11.07
C LYS A 35 17.56 -3.67 -11.05
N THR A 36 16.94 -3.12 -12.07
CA THR A 36 16.40 -1.75 -12.02
C THR A 36 15.63 -1.69 -10.70
N PRO A 37 15.87 -0.68 -9.83
CA PRO A 37 15.08 -0.53 -8.62
C PRO A 37 13.61 -0.47 -9.06
N GLU A 38 12.83 -1.48 -8.69
CA GLU A 38 11.40 -1.45 -8.84
C GLU A 38 10.92 -0.29 -7.99
N VAL A 39 10.36 0.72 -8.62
CA VAL A 39 9.75 1.84 -7.89
C VAL A 39 8.57 1.24 -7.14
N ALA A 40 8.70 1.12 -5.83
CA ALA A 40 7.63 0.63 -4.98
C ALA A 40 6.40 1.53 -5.17
N THR A 41 5.27 0.92 -5.48
CA THR A 41 3.99 1.61 -5.64
C THR A 41 3.17 1.45 -4.37
N PRO A 42 2.32 2.44 -4.02
CA PRO A 42 1.38 2.28 -2.91
C PRO A 42 0.52 1.03 -3.09
N PRO A 43 0.15 0.34 -2.00
CA PRO A 43 -0.71 -0.82 -2.09
C PRO A 43 -2.11 -0.42 -2.55
N ASP A 44 -2.65 -1.16 -3.52
CA ASP A 44 -4.05 -1.04 -3.91
C ASP A 44 -4.91 -1.88 -2.96
N LEU A 45 -5.65 -1.20 -2.09
CA LEU A 45 -6.54 -1.83 -1.11
C LEU A 45 -7.94 -2.10 -1.66
N THR A 46 -8.28 -1.64 -2.86
CA THR A 46 -9.59 -1.85 -3.50
C THR A 46 -9.87 -3.34 -3.70
N GLY A 47 -11.09 -3.77 -3.42
CA GLY A 47 -11.57 -5.13 -3.64
C GLY A 47 -12.19 -5.78 -2.42
N GLU A 48 -12.34 -7.09 -2.49
CA GLU A 48 -12.94 -7.92 -1.45
C GLU A 48 -11.87 -8.45 -0.49
N TRP A 49 -12.21 -8.47 0.79
CA TRP A 49 -11.36 -8.92 1.88
C TRP A 49 -12.12 -9.90 2.76
N VAL A 50 -11.45 -10.93 3.24
CA VAL A 50 -12.05 -11.99 4.07
C VAL A 50 -11.23 -12.20 5.32
N GLN A 51 -11.91 -12.39 6.44
CA GLN A 51 -11.26 -12.64 7.73
C GLN A 51 -10.43 -13.92 7.70
N SER A 52 -9.14 -13.79 8.04
CA SER A 52 -8.17 -14.91 8.08
C SER A 52 -8.07 -15.56 9.46
N ASN A 53 -8.40 -14.83 10.52
CA ASN A 53 -8.28 -15.29 11.90
C ASN A 53 -9.61 -15.62 12.58
N SER A 54 -10.65 -15.99 11.82
CA SER A 54 -11.90 -16.48 12.41
C SER A 54 -11.73 -17.86 13.03
N ASP A 55 -12.35 -18.06 14.20
CA ASP A 55 -12.42 -19.37 14.85
C ASP A 55 -13.44 -20.30 14.16
N SER A 56 -14.32 -19.76 13.30
CA SER A 56 -15.35 -20.48 12.54
C SER A 56 -15.12 -20.32 11.04
N LYS A 57 -15.40 -21.35 10.29
CA LYS A 57 -15.42 -21.31 8.82
C LYS A 57 -16.75 -20.78 8.28
N GLU A 58 -17.79 -20.96 9.06
CA GLU A 58 -19.17 -20.59 8.71
C GLU A 58 -19.50 -19.15 9.13
N SER A 59 -18.80 -18.61 10.13
CA SER A 59 -19.04 -17.26 10.65
C SER A 59 -17.75 -16.46 10.69
N TYR A 60 -17.70 -15.40 9.91
CA TYR A 60 -16.52 -14.56 9.75
C TYR A 60 -16.91 -13.13 9.33
N GLN A 61 -15.95 -12.23 9.29
CA GLN A 61 -16.14 -10.91 8.71
C GLN A 61 -15.57 -10.85 7.30
N ALA A 62 -16.27 -10.15 6.43
CA ALA A 62 -15.79 -9.82 5.09
C ALA A 62 -15.93 -8.31 4.87
N ALA A 63 -15.01 -7.73 4.10
CA ALA A 63 -15.05 -6.33 3.76
C ALA A 63 -14.96 -6.11 2.26
N THR A 64 -15.51 -4.99 1.82
CA THR A 64 -15.37 -4.46 0.46
C THR A 64 -14.81 -3.06 0.57
N ILE A 65 -13.73 -2.80 -0.17
CA ILE A 65 -13.18 -1.45 -0.34
C ILE A 65 -13.41 -1.02 -1.77
N SER A 66 -14.11 0.11 -1.95
CA SER A 66 -14.44 0.66 -3.27
C SER A 66 -14.44 2.17 -3.23
N GLY A 67 -13.68 2.80 -4.14
CA GLY A 67 -13.49 4.23 -4.14
C GLY A 67 -12.88 4.72 -2.83
N ASP A 68 -13.61 5.52 -2.10
CA ASP A 68 -13.23 6.12 -0.81
C ASP A 68 -13.95 5.48 0.40
N THR A 69 -14.57 4.31 0.21
CA THR A 69 -15.36 3.67 1.26
C THR A 69 -14.88 2.26 1.57
N ILE A 70 -15.03 1.88 2.86
CA ILE A 70 -14.88 0.53 3.36
C ILE A 70 -16.20 0.09 4.00
N GLU A 71 -16.71 -1.06 3.60
CA GLU A 71 -17.87 -1.71 4.21
C GLU A 71 -17.47 -3.07 4.76
N ILE A 72 -17.88 -3.38 5.99
CA ILE A 72 -17.59 -4.64 6.65
C ILE A 72 -18.88 -5.31 7.06
N TYR A 73 -18.93 -6.60 6.88
CA TYR A 73 -20.12 -7.41 7.17
C TYR A 73 -19.80 -8.61 8.05
N TRP A 74 -20.69 -8.95 8.93
CA TRP A 74 -20.81 -10.28 9.49
C TRP A 74 -21.39 -11.20 8.42
N VAL A 75 -20.70 -12.29 8.14
CA VAL A 75 -21.13 -13.32 7.18
C VAL A 75 -21.35 -14.61 7.94
N ASN A 76 -22.47 -15.27 7.68
CA ASN A 76 -22.73 -16.64 8.13
C ASN A 76 -23.21 -17.46 6.95
N THR A 77 -22.41 -18.46 6.56
CA THR A 77 -22.67 -19.30 5.38
C THR A 77 -23.76 -20.32 5.61
N ASP A 78 -23.97 -20.81 6.84
CA ASP A 78 -25.01 -21.80 7.15
C ASP A 78 -26.42 -21.20 7.03
N SER A 79 -26.57 -19.94 7.46
CA SER A 79 -27.83 -19.20 7.36
C SER A 79 -27.92 -18.33 6.11
N GLU A 80 -26.89 -18.34 5.26
CA GLU A 80 -26.77 -17.48 4.07
C GLU A 80 -27.02 -16.00 4.38
N SER A 81 -26.59 -15.55 5.58
CA SER A 81 -26.83 -14.17 6.05
C SER A 81 -25.60 -13.30 5.94
N LYS A 82 -25.83 -12.03 5.61
CA LYS A 82 -24.83 -10.97 5.57
C LYS A 82 -25.42 -9.73 6.27
N SER A 83 -24.78 -9.29 7.36
CA SER A 83 -25.27 -8.16 8.16
C SER A 83 -24.19 -7.11 8.28
N LEU A 84 -24.52 -5.84 8.04
CA LEU A 84 -23.57 -4.75 8.11
C LEU A 84 -23.00 -4.61 9.52
N TYR A 85 -21.68 -4.54 9.62
CA TYR A 85 -20.94 -4.23 10.85
C TYR A 85 -20.38 -2.82 10.84
N TRP A 86 -19.81 -2.38 9.72
CA TRP A 86 -19.20 -1.07 9.54
C TRP A 86 -19.40 -0.56 8.13
N ALA A 87 -19.64 0.72 8.00
CA ALA A 87 -19.52 1.44 6.76
C ALA A 87 -18.85 2.78 7.08
N GLY A 88 -17.85 3.16 6.28
CA GLY A 88 -17.16 4.42 6.55
C GLY A 88 -16.20 4.79 5.44
N THR A 89 -15.54 5.92 5.62
CA THR A 89 -14.59 6.46 4.63
C THR A 89 -13.29 5.68 4.65
N PHE A 90 -12.64 5.62 3.50
CA PHE A 90 -11.31 5.07 3.29
C PHE A 90 -10.43 6.11 2.60
N VAL A 91 -9.21 6.28 3.08
CA VAL A 91 -8.20 7.09 2.41
C VAL A 91 -7.15 6.15 1.85
N ALA A 92 -6.95 6.19 0.54
CA ALA A 92 -5.96 5.35 -0.11
C ALA A 92 -4.54 5.75 0.29
N PRO A 93 -3.61 4.81 0.51
CA PRO A 93 -2.21 5.14 0.75
C PRO A 93 -1.59 5.82 -0.47
N GLU A 94 -0.85 6.90 -0.23
CA GLU A 94 -0.13 7.65 -1.28
C GLU A 94 1.32 7.19 -1.44
N ALA A 95 1.83 6.44 -0.47
CA ALA A 95 3.20 5.94 -0.44
C ALA A 95 3.22 4.42 -0.21
N PRO A 96 4.31 3.74 -0.62
CA PRO A 96 4.45 2.29 -0.40
C PRO A 96 4.83 1.91 1.03
N ASP A 97 4.84 2.88 1.95
CA ASP A 97 5.28 2.67 3.33
C ASP A 97 4.29 1.80 4.13
N GLU A 98 4.81 0.83 4.84
CA GLU A 98 4.06 -0.03 5.76
C GLU A 98 4.68 0.03 7.17
N PRO A 99 3.85 -0.05 8.24
CA PRO A 99 2.40 -0.17 8.20
C PRO A 99 1.71 1.13 7.78
N TYR A 100 0.66 1.02 6.98
CA TYR A 100 -0.23 2.13 6.67
C TYR A 100 -1.45 2.09 7.59
N THR A 101 -1.70 3.16 8.33
CA THR A 101 -2.80 3.26 9.29
C THR A 101 -3.69 4.44 8.93
N TRP A 102 -5.01 4.22 8.98
CA TRP A 102 -6.00 5.27 8.76
C TRP A 102 -7.15 5.19 9.77
N GLU A 103 -7.82 6.30 9.98
CA GLU A 103 -9.08 6.39 10.70
C GLU A 103 -10.22 6.48 9.69
N SER A 104 -11.21 5.60 9.84
CA SER A 104 -12.45 5.60 9.06
C SER A 104 -13.55 6.26 9.87
N VAL A 105 -14.25 7.21 9.26
CA VAL A 105 -15.41 7.88 9.88
C VAL A 105 -16.68 7.11 9.51
N ASN A 106 -17.51 6.84 10.51
CA ASN A 106 -18.74 6.06 10.37
C ASN A 106 -19.76 6.75 9.45
N ASP A 107 -20.26 6.03 8.48
CA ASP A 107 -21.42 6.40 7.68
C ASP A 107 -22.71 6.05 8.46
N LYS A 108 -23.18 7.00 9.27
CA LYS A 108 -24.37 6.83 10.12
C LYS A 108 -25.64 6.59 9.30
N GLU A 109 -25.72 7.04 8.06
CA GLU A 109 -26.89 6.80 7.21
C GLU A 109 -27.06 5.30 6.93
N LYS A 110 -25.95 4.55 6.85
CA LYS A 110 -25.95 3.10 6.65
C LYS A 110 -26.01 2.32 7.96
N THR A 111 -25.28 2.76 8.98
CA THR A 111 -25.07 1.98 10.20
C THR A 111 -26.17 2.14 11.23
N ASP A 112 -26.82 3.31 11.34
CA ASP A 112 -27.86 3.56 12.36
C ASP A 112 -29.08 2.63 12.24
N SER A 113 -29.37 2.13 11.03
CA SER A 113 -30.46 1.19 10.79
C SER A 113 -30.04 -0.28 10.86
N ALA A 114 -28.76 -0.57 10.99
CA ALA A 114 -28.22 -1.93 10.96
C ALA A 114 -28.02 -2.48 12.37
N LEU A 115 -28.77 -3.54 12.69
CA LEU A 115 -28.86 -4.11 14.05
C LEU A 115 -27.49 -4.58 14.62
N LEU A 116 -26.58 -5.04 13.76
CA LEU A 116 -25.26 -5.59 14.14
C LEU A 116 -24.12 -4.64 13.83
N ALA A 117 -24.42 -3.38 13.47
CA ALA A 117 -23.38 -2.40 13.20
C ALA A 117 -22.71 -1.91 14.50
N SER A 118 -21.44 -1.53 14.35
CA SER A 118 -20.71 -0.84 15.41
C SER A 118 -21.30 0.55 15.63
N GLY A 119 -21.49 0.91 16.89
CA GLY A 119 -21.91 2.25 17.28
C GLY A 119 -20.77 3.28 17.35
N ASP A 120 -19.54 2.88 17.08
CA ASP A 120 -18.38 3.77 17.14
C ASP A 120 -18.50 4.90 16.11
N ASP A 121 -18.01 6.11 16.43
CA ASP A 121 -17.99 7.21 15.49
C ASP A 121 -16.84 7.09 14.49
N THR A 122 -15.73 6.50 14.92
CA THR A 122 -14.55 6.23 14.08
C THR A 122 -14.01 4.83 14.36
N LYS A 123 -13.25 4.29 13.41
CA LYS A 123 -12.56 3.02 13.52
C LYS A 123 -11.18 3.09 12.85
N THR A 124 -10.17 2.68 13.60
CA THR A 124 -8.79 2.64 13.09
C THR A 124 -8.52 1.32 12.40
N PHE A 125 -7.94 1.39 11.22
CA PHE A 125 -7.47 0.27 10.42
C PHE A 125 -5.97 0.38 10.21
N THR A 126 -5.31 -0.77 10.12
CA THR A 126 -3.89 -0.86 9.79
C THR A 126 -3.69 -1.90 8.68
N TYR A 127 -3.00 -1.50 7.61
CA TYR A 127 -2.53 -2.41 6.57
C TYR A 127 -1.04 -2.67 6.75
N GLU A 128 -0.67 -3.94 6.78
CA GLU A 128 0.71 -4.39 6.82
C GLU A 128 0.83 -5.77 6.15
N LYS A 129 1.78 -5.92 5.25
CA LYS A 129 2.15 -7.22 4.61
C LYS A 129 0.97 -7.97 3.97
N GLY A 130 0.06 -7.22 3.33
CA GLY A 130 -1.08 -7.83 2.65
C GLY A 130 -2.29 -8.09 3.54
N GLU A 131 -2.27 -7.65 4.79
CA GLU A 131 -3.34 -7.83 5.76
C GLU A 131 -3.88 -6.48 6.23
N ILE A 132 -5.21 -6.36 6.37
CA ILE A 132 -5.86 -5.26 7.05
C ILE A 132 -6.29 -5.75 8.43
N SER A 133 -5.95 -5.02 9.49
CA SER A 133 -6.37 -5.33 10.84
C SER A 133 -7.10 -4.17 11.51
N TYR A 134 -8.02 -4.49 12.41
CA TYR A 134 -8.79 -3.53 13.23
C TYR A 134 -9.39 -4.21 14.45
N GLU A 135 -9.83 -3.40 15.42
CA GLU A 135 -10.53 -3.90 16.61
C GLU A 135 -12.04 -3.95 16.39
N ALA A 136 -12.61 -5.11 16.59
CA ALA A 136 -14.05 -5.33 16.57
C ALA A 136 -14.55 -5.61 17.99
N SER A 137 -15.55 -4.85 18.42
CA SER A 137 -16.19 -5.03 19.72
C SER A 137 -17.63 -5.54 19.52
N ALA A 138 -17.99 -6.61 20.22
CA ALA A 138 -19.32 -7.14 20.25
C ALA A 138 -19.58 -7.78 21.63
N LEU A 139 -20.76 -7.54 22.23
CA LEU A 139 -21.18 -8.12 23.49
C LEU A 139 -20.17 -7.93 24.64
N GLY A 140 -19.48 -6.78 24.67
CA GLY A 140 -18.49 -6.48 25.71
C GLY A 140 -17.13 -7.16 25.53
N THR A 141 -16.90 -7.83 24.41
CA THR A 141 -15.63 -8.43 24.04
C THR A 141 -15.04 -7.71 22.84
N THR A 142 -13.76 -7.37 22.91
CA THR A 142 -12.99 -6.79 21.78
C THR A 142 -12.00 -7.84 21.27
N LYS A 143 -11.97 -8.02 19.96
CA LYS A 143 -11.02 -8.90 19.27
C LYS A 143 -10.39 -8.16 18.09
N THR A 144 -9.11 -8.41 17.85
CA THR A 144 -8.46 -7.99 16.61
C THR A 144 -8.94 -8.86 15.47
N VAL A 145 -9.57 -8.26 14.48
CA VAL A 145 -9.91 -8.90 13.21
C VAL A 145 -8.80 -8.65 12.22
N ARG A 146 -8.45 -9.68 11.43
CA ARG A 146 -7.45 -9.66 10.39
C ARG A 146 -8.08 -10.10 9.09
N LEU A 147 -7.95 -9.27 8.06
CA LEU A 147 -8.52 -9.51 6.73
C LEU A 147 -7.39 -9.70 5.71
N GLU A 148 -7.52 -10.71 4.88
CA GLU A 148 -6.68 -10.92 3.71
C GLU A 148 -7.49 -10.68 2.44
N LYS A 149 -6.83 -10.25 1.35
CA LYS A 149 -7.51 -10.02 0.07
C LYS A 149 -8.09 -11.32 -0.46
N ALA A 150 -9.35 -11.31 -0.85
CA ALA A 150 -10.02 -12.47 -1.44
C ALA A 150 -9.32 -12.87 -2.76
N LYS A 151 -9.21 -14.18 -2.99
CA LYS A 151 -8.55 -14.74 -4.18
C LYS A 151 -9.51 -14.86 -5.34
#